data_2c0c3db8071c80a48da21e11e42290fc
#
_entry.id   2c0c3db8071c80a48da21e11e42290fc
#
_cell.length_a   1.000
_cell.length_b   1.000
_cell.length_c   1.000
_cell.angle_alpha   90.00
_cell.angle_beta   90.00
_cell.angle_gamma   90.00
#
_symmetry.space_group_name_H-M   'P 1'
#
loop_
_entity.id
_entity.type
_entity.pdbx_description
1 polymer ?
#
loop_
_entity_poly.entity_id
_entity_poly.type
_entity_poly.pdbx_seq_one_letter_code
_entity_poly.pdbx_strand_id
1 'polypeptide(L)'
;MQLKSLRMFLAVCDSGSFGAAAQQLHTVQSNVTAHVKKLEDEAGVQLLERSAPVHATPAGRLLEQYARRMLADHDEALALLQGSARAAGALRIGSMETTAALRLPPLLARLHQAQPGLDLELRTATTAELLADLLAGRLDCAFVSGMPPQSRLQGWRVFEEELVLVTAFALPRFPDAAQLSAVPFLAFRQGCSYRQRIELLLAARGVAARIMEMGSLDAILGCVAAGMGYGLLPRSVVQAQQHRFGVHITALPGALAQEVARVETWFVVPARQGWSPALHACVEVLGIDQEVAAGDAQGLVPAGS
;
A
#
# COMPACT_ATOMS: atom_id res chain seq x y z
N MET A 1 26.69 10.79 14.65
CA MET A 1 26.00 10.03 13.56
C MET A 1 26.12 10.81 12.25
N GLN A 2 26.64 10.21 11.17
CA GLN A 2 26.85 10.87 9.89
C GLN A 2 25.78 10.40 8.88
N LEU A 3 25.20 11.30 8.07
CA LEU A 3 24.22 10.97 7.05
C LEU A 3 24.72 9.89 6.06
N LYS A 4 26.01 9.95 5.70
CA LYS A 4 26.64 8.94 4.85
C LYS A 4 26.61 7.54 5.49
N SER A 5 26.82 7.43 6.80
CA SER A 5 26.74 6.15 7.52
C SER A 5 25.31 5.63 7.57
N LEU A 6 24.32 6.54 7.71
CA LEU A 6 22.90 6.17 7.66
C LEU A 6 22.49 5.65 6.26
N ARG A 7 22.95 6.30 5.16
CA ARG A 7 22.70 5.82 3.80
C ARG A 7 23.27 4.41 3.58
N MET A 8 24.50 4.14 4.06
CA MET A 8 25.11 2.82 3.94
C MET A 8 24.39 1.76 4.78
N PHE A 9 23.98 2.10 5.99
CA PHE A 9 23.20 1.22 6.84
C PHE A 9 21.86 0.84 6.17
N LEU A 10 21.11 1.81 5.64
CA LEU A 10 19.85 1.57 4.95
C LEU A 10 20.03 0.71 3.71
N ALA A 11 21.06 0.96 2.90
CA ALA A 11 21.36 0.15 1.72
C ALA A 11 21.61 -1.33 2.08
N VAL A 12 22.24 -1.61 3.24
CA VAL A 12 22.41 -2.99 3.72
C VAL A 12 21.08 -3.58 4.19
N CYS A 13 20.22 -2.81 4.88
CA CYS A 13 18.90 -3.26 5.28
C CYS A 13 18.02 -3.62 4.07
N ASP A 14 18.04 -2.78 3.03
CA ASP A 14 17.23 -2.94 1.82
C ASP A 14 17.70 -4.11 0.94
N SER A 15 19.00 -4.29 0.81
CA SER A 15 19.59 -5.32 -0.05
C SER A 15 19.83 -6.67 0.66
N GLY A 16 19.79 -6.70 1.99
CA GLY A 16 20.16 -7.88 2.79
C GLY A 16 21.63 -8.30 2.66
N SER A 17 22.51 -7.44 2.12
CA SER A 17 23.89 -7.78 1.83
C SER A 17 24.81 -6.56 1.81
N PHE A 18 25.96 -6.64 2.50
CA PHE A 18 27.01 -5.61 2.42
C PHE A 18 27.60 -5.46 1.02
N GLY A 19 27.73 -6.56 0.27
CA GLY A 19 28.24 -6.54 -1.11
C GLY A 19 27.27 -5.87 -2.07
N ALA A 20 25.98 -6.22 -2.01
CA ALA A 20 24.93 -5.61 -2.84
C ALA A 20 24.78 -4.11 -2.52
N ALA A 21 24.78 -3.74 -1.23
CA ALA A 21 24.77 -2.34 -0.80
C ALA A 21 25.97 -1.55 -1.36
N ALA A 22 27.15 -2.16 -1.37
CA ALA A 22 28.35 -1.51 -1.93
C ALA A 22 28.23 -1.28 -3.44
N GLN A 23 27.69 -2.23 -4.19
CA GLN A 23 27.41 -2.09 -5.62
C GLN A 23 26.39 -0.98 -5.89
N GLN A 24 25.27 -0.97 -5.15
CA GLN A 24 24.23 0.06 -5.26
C GLN A 24 24.77 1.48 -4.99
N LEU A 25 25.68 1.61 -4.02
CA LEU A 25 26.27 2.89 -3.63
C LEU A 25 27.57 3.24 -4.37
N HIS A 26 27.93 2.49 -5.40
CA HIS A 26 29.16 2.65 -6.17
C HIS A 26 30.42 2.78 -5.30
N THR A 27 30.57 1.89 -4.31
CA THR A 27 31.67 1.87 -3.36
C THR A 27 32.17 0.43 -3.11
N VAL A 28 33.15 0.28 -2.22
CA VAL A 28 33.68 -1.04 -1.84
C VAL A 28 33.02 -1.53 -0.55
N GLN A 29 32.88 -2.85 -0.42
CA GLN A 29 32.23 -3.46 0.75
C GLN A 29 32.90 -3.09 2.08
N SER A 30 34.23 -2.96 2.09
CA SER A 30 34.98 -2.55 3.29
C SER A 30 34.56 -1.16 3.80
N ASN A 31 34.25 -0.24 2.89
CA ASN A 31 33.77 1.09 3.24
C ASN A 31 32.37 1.03 3.87
N VAL A 32 31.44 0.25 3.30
CA VAL A 32 30.11 0.05 3.88
C VAL A 32 30.21 -0.57 5.27
N THR A 33 31.06 -1.61 5.42
CA THR A 33 31.28 -2.28 6.71
C THR A 33 31.86 -1.31 7.76
N ALA A 34 32.82 -0.46 7.39
CA ALA A 34 33.41 0.52 8.31
C ALA A 34 32.39 1.56 8.79
N HIS A 35 31.53 2.07 7.88
CA HIS A 35 30.49 3.03 8.21
C HIS A 35 29.39 2.44 9.10
N VAL A 36 28.96 1.21 8.84
CA VAL A 36 27.97 0.50 9.69
C VAL A 36 28.59 0.23 11.07
N LYS A 37 29.83 -0.27 11.14
CA LYS A 37 30.52 -0.49 12.41
C LYS A 37 30.64 0.81 13.22
N LYS A 38 31.01 1.93 12.59
CA LYS A 38 31.06 3.24 13.25
C LYS A 38 29.70 3.63 13.83
N LEU A 39 28.57 3.34 13.13
CA LEU A 39 27.22 3.57 13.64
C LEU A 39 26.91 2.70 14.86
N GLU A 40 27.29 1.42 14.83
CA GLU A 40 27.11 0.48 15.93
C GLU A 40 27.94 0.92 17.17
N ASP A 41 29.19 1.35 16.95
CA ASP A 41 30.06 1.86 17.99
C ASP A 41 29.48 3.15 18.62
N GLU A 42 28.97 4.09 17.81
CA GLU A 42 28.31 5.31 18.30
C GLU A 42 26.99 5.04 19.03
N ALA A 43 26.22 4.04 18.59
CA ALA A 43 24.95 3.66 19.19
C ALA A 43 25.12 2.77 20.44
N GLY A 44 26.30 2.17 20.62
CA GLY A 44 26.60 1.23 21.70
C GLY A 44 25.84 -0.09 21.61
N VAL A 45 25.23 -0.39 20.44
CA VAL A 45 24.44 -1.60 20.22
C VAL A 45 24.63 -2.11 18.78
N GLN A 46 24.47 -3.41 18.62
CA GLN A 46 24.50 -4.03 17.29
C GLN A 46 23.20 -3.71 16.52
N LEU A 47 23.34 -3.22 15.30
CA LEU A 47 22.23 -2.79 14.45
C LEU A 47 21.85 -3.84 13.39
N LEU A 48 22.82 -4.67 12.99
CA LEU A 48 22.61 -5.70 11.96
C LEU A 48 23.05 -7.08 12.47
N GLU A 49 22.21 -8.09 12.22
CA GLU A 49 22.56 -9.50 12.32
C GLU A 49 23.32 -9.91 11.06
N ARG A 50 24.57 -10.41 11.24
CA ARG A 50 25.48 -10.70 10.12
C ARG A 50 25.29 -12.10 9.53
N SER A 51 24.16 -12.79 9.82
CA SER A 51 23.76 -14.01 9.14
C SER A 51 23.31 -13.71 7.70
N ALA A 52 23.50 -14.60 6.76
CA ALA A 52 22.99 -14.40 5.38
C ALA A 52 21.56 -14.96 5.26
N PRO A 53 20.60 -14.15 4.81
CA PRO A 53 20.67 -12.72 4.50
C PRO A 53 20.83 -11.85 5.74
N VAL A 54 21.45 -10.67 5.58
CA VAL A 54 21.64 -9.70 6.67
C VAL A 54 20.30 -9.09 7.05
N HIS A 55 19.98 -9.07 8.34
CA HIS A 55 18.75 -8.50 8.87
C HIS A 55 19.02 -7.44 9.93
N ALA A 56 18.12 -6.46 10.03
CA ALA A 56 18.18 -5.48 11.12
C ALA A 56 17.78 -6.11 12.46
N THR A 57 18.57 -5.85 13.51
CA THR A 57 18.19 -6.16 14.90
C THR A 57 16.97 -5.33 15.34
N PRO A 58 16.35 -5.56 16.50
CA PRO A 58 15.32 -4.66 17.02
C PRO A 58 15.79 -3.20 17.12
N ALA A 59 17.04 -2.96 17.55
CA ALA A 59 17.64 -1.62 17.57
C ALA A 59 17.88 -1.09 16.15
N GLY A 60 18.31 -1.95 15.22
CA GLY A 60 18.47 -1.61 13.81
C GLY A 60 17.15 -1.19 13.15
N ARG A 61 16.05 -1.92 13.40
CA ARG A 61 14.71 -1.54 12.92
C ARG A 61 14.24 -0.19 13.46
N LEU A 62 14.55 0.10 14.71
CA LEU A 62 14.27 1.42 15.28
C LEU A 62 15.09 2.50 14.57
N LEU A 63 16.39 2.30 14.43
CA LEU A 63 17.25 3.25 13.72
C LEU A 63 16.85 3.41 12.26
N GLU A 64 16.46 2.35 11.55
CA GLU A 64 15.98 2.39 10.16
C GLU A 64 14.87 3.42 9.98
N GLN A 65 13.85 3.42 10.86
CA GLN A 65 12.74 4.37 10.81
C GLN A 65 13.21 5.82 10.93
N TYR A 66 14.14 6.09 11.86
CA TYR A 66 14.68 7.45 12.04
C TYR A 66 15.65 7.84 10.93
N ALA A 67 16.49 6.91 10.48
CA ALA A 67 17.48 7.17 9.43
C ALA A 67 16.82 7.57 8.11
N ARG A 68 15.74 6.88 7.70
CA ARG A 68 14.97 7.24 6.50
C ARG A 68 14.41 8.64 6.60
N ARG A 69 13.86 9.01 7.76
CA ARG A 69 13.32 10.36 7.98
C ARG A 69 14.40 11.43 7.96
N MET A 70 15.51 11.22 8.69
CA MET A 70 16.61 12.18 8.72
C MET A 70 17.19 12.44 7.32
N LEU A 71 17.30 11.41 6.48
CA LEU A 71 17.76 11.56 5.12
C LEU A 71 16.73 12.27 4.24
N ALA A 72 15.44 11.97 4.39
CA ALA A 72 14.37 12.65 3.66
C ALA A 72 14.34 14.15 4.01
N ASP A 73 14.36 14.49 5.31
CA ASP A 73 14.36 15.87 5.78
C ASP A 73 15.62 16.65 5.31
N HIS A 74 16.79 15.98 5.27
CA HIS A 74 18.01 16.56 4.73
C HIS A 74 17.93 16.84 3.23
N ASP A 75 17.46 15.88 2.45
CA ASP A 75 17.36 15.98 0.99
C ASP A 75 16.28 17.04 0.62
N GLU A 76 15.19 17.14 1.39
CA GLU A 76 14.20 18.20 1.28
C GLU A 76 14.80 19.60 1.54
N ALA A 77 15.53 19.75 2.64
CA ALA A 77 16.17 21.02 2.96
C ALA A 77 17.12 21.47 1.85
N LEU A 78 17.90 20.55 1.27
CA LEU A 78 18.78 20.87 0.14
C LEU A 78 18.00 21.30 -1.10
N ALA A 79 16.90 20.61 -1.43
CA ALA A 79 16.06 20.96 -2.57
C ALA A 79 15.44 22.36 -2.43
N LEU A 80 14.95 22.72 -1.24
CA LEU A 80 14.41 24.05 -0.92
C LEU A 80 15.50 25.15 -1.05
N LEU A 81 16.70 24.89 -0.51
CA LEU A 81 17.81 25.84 -0.58
C LEU A 81 18.33 26.09 -2.00
N GLN A 82 18.22 25.08 -2.87
CA GLN A 82 18.64 25.17 -4.27
C GLN A 82 17.59 25.87 -5.17
N GLY A 83 16.51 26.37 -4.59
CA GLY A 83 15.45 27.06 -5.34
C GLY A 83 14.71 26.18 -6.33
N SER A 84 14.83 24.86 -6.19
CA SER A 84 14.09 23.89 -6.99
C SER A 84 12.64 23.91 -6.52
N ALA A 85 11.86 24.91 -6.95
CA ALA A 85 10.42 25.01 -6.73
C ALA A 85 9.62 23.86 -7.39
N ARG A 86 10.32 22.98 -8.13
CA ARG A 86 9.77 21.73 -8.64
C ARG A 86 10.03 20.62 -7.61
N ALA A 87 9.02 19.87 -7.27
CA ALA A 87 9.18 18.65 -6.48
C ALA A 87 10.18 17.73 -7.18
N ALA A 88 11.46 17.83 -6.79
CA ALA A 88 12.50 16.95 -7.24
C ALA A 88 12.69 15.88 -6.17
N GLY A 89 12.73 14.62 -6.57
CA GLY A 89 12.93 13.49 -5.68
C GLY A 89 11.97 12.33 -5.99
N ALA A 90 12.11 11.26 -5.28
CA ALA A 90 11.23 10.10 -5.39
C ALA A 90 9.99 10.29 -4.50
N LEU A 91 8.81 9.95 -5.02
CA LEU A 91 7.58 9.75 -4.26
C LEU A 91 7.24 8.26 -4.25
N ARG A 92 7.38 7.63 -3.10
CA ARG A 92 7.12 6.20 -2.91
C ARG A 92 5.68 5.99 -2.46
N ILE A 93 4.86 5.53 -3.37
CA ILE A 93 3.43 5.33 -3.20
C ILE A 93 3.15 3.84 -2.96
N GLY A 94 2.49 3.52 -1.85
CA GLY A 94 1.93 2.20 -1.62
C GLY A 94 0.47 2.12 -2.06
N SER A 95 0.01 0.99 -2.58
CA SER A 95 -1.40 0.81 -2.91
C SER A 95 -1.84 -0.64 -2.84
N MET A 96 -3.12 -0.85 -2.52
CA MET A 96 -3.77 -2.12 -2.81
C MET A 96 -3.83 -2.33 -4.33
N GLU A 97 -3.77 -3.59 -4.77
CA GLU A 97 -3.67 -3.94 -6.19
C GLU A 97 -4.85 -3.40 -7.02
N THR A 98 -6.08 -3.56 -6.54
CA THR A 98 -7.29 -3.08 -7.26
C THR A 98 -7.34 -1.56 -7.38
N THR A 99 -6.91 -0.85 -6.35
CA THR A 99 -6.78 0.62 -6.36
C THR A 99 -5.68 1.06 -7.33
N ALA A 100 -4.53 0.38 -7.30
CA ALA A 100 -3.43 0.64 -8.24
C ALA A 100 -3.83 0.41 -9.70
N ALA A 101 -4.62 -0.64 -9.97
CA ALA A 101 -5.04 -0.97 -11.33
C ALA A 101 -6.06 0.00 -11.92
N LEU A 102 -6.99 0.53 -11.09
CA LEU A 102 -8.13 1.29 -11.61
C LEU A 102 -8.14 2.77 -11.23
N ARG A 103 -7.76 3.10 -9.99
CA ARG A 103 -7.91 4.46 -9.44
C ARG A 103 -6.65 5.31 -9.57
N LEU A 104 -5.48 4.69 -9.46
CA LEU A 104 -4.22 5.44 -9.49
C LEU A 104 -3.78 5.92 -10.88
N PRO A 105 -4.00 5.23 -12.00
CA PRO A 105 -3.46 5.68 -13.28
C PRO A 105 -3.84 7.11 -13.65
N PRO A 106 -5.11 7.57 -13.55
CA PRO A 106 -5.45 8.96 -13.81
C PRO A 106 -4.79 9.95 -12.84
N LEU A 107 -4.65 9.56 -11.56
CA LEU A 107 -4.00 10.36 -10.54
C LEU A 107 -2.51 10.54 -10.82
N LEU A 108 -1.82 9.43 -11.13
CA LEU A 108 -0.39 9.43 -11.45
C LEU A 108 -0.12 10.22 -12.73
N ALA A 109 -1.00 10.14 -13.74
CA ALA A 109 -0.89 10.94 -14.95
C ALA A 109 -0.99 12.45 -14.65
N ARG A 110 -1.96 12.88 -13.83
CA ARG A 110 -2.09 14.27 -13.37
C ARG A 110 -0.87 14.72 -12.59
N LEU A 111 -0.37 13.89 -11.68
CA LEU A 111 0.82 14.19 -10.88
C LEU A 111 2.07 14.33 -11.75
N HIS A 112 2.26 13.42 -12.71
CA HIS A 112 3.36 13.49 -13.66
C HIS A 112 3.30 14.75 -14.55
N GLN A 113 2.08 15.16 -14.99
CA GLN A 113 1.90 16.40 -15.74
C GLN A 113 2.18 17.65 -14.90
N ALA A 114 1.73 17.65 -13.65
CA ALA A 114 1.97 18.78 -12.73
C ALA A 114 3.44 18.89 -12.31
N GLN A 115 4.12 17.77 -12.15
CA GLN A 115 5.51 17.67 -11.65
C GLN A 115 6.35 16.68 -12.51
N PRO A 116 6.78 17.08 -13.74
CA PRO A 116 7.49 16.18 -14.66
C PRO A 116 8.86 15.70 -14.15
N GLY A 117 9.42 16.37 -13.13
CA GLY A 117 10.71 16.00 -12.53
C GLY A 117 10.60 15.05 -11.34
N LEU A 118 9.36 14.62 -11.00
CA LEU A 118 9.11 13.73 -9.88
C LEU A 118 9.30 12.27 -10.32
N ASP A 119 10.15 11.54 -9.59
CA ASP A 119 10.29 10.10 -9.75
C ASP A 119 9.21 9.37 -8.95
N LEU A 120 8.34 8.64 -9.66
CA LEU A 120 7.18 7.97 -9.08
C LEU A 120 7.47 6.48 -8.92
N GLU A 121 7.58 6.03 -7.68
CA GLU A 121 7.69 4.61 -7.34
C GLU A 121 6.34 4.11 -6.82
N LEU A 122 5.74 3.11 -7.49
CA LEU A 122 4.51 2.47 -7.07
C LEU A 122 4.77 1.04 -6.62
N ARG A 123 4.39 0.74 -5.38
CA ARG A 123 4.43 -0.61 -4.81
C ARG A 123 3.03 -1.09 -4.46
N THR A 124 2.68 -2.30 -4.91
CA THR A 124 1.43 -2.96 -4.51
C THR A 124 1.67 -3.96 -3.38
N ALA A 125 0.81 -3.91 -2.35
CA ALA A 125 0.88 -4.82 -1.21
C ALA A 125 -0.48 -4.89 -0.48
N THR A 126 -0.56 -5.71 0.58
CA THR A 126 -1.73 -5.73 1.46
C THR A 126 -1.76 -4.49 2.37
N THR A 127 -2.94 -4.13 2.87
CA THR A 127 -3.09 -3.01 3.82
C THR A 127 -2.11 -3.12 5.00
N ALA A 128 -1.95 -4.30 5.58
CA ALA A 128 -1.06 -4.50 6.72
C ALA A 128 0.41 -4.23 6.37
N GLU A 129 0.88 -4.71 5.22
CA GLU A 129 2.25 -4.48 4.74
C GLU A 129 2.48 -3.00 4.41
N LEU A 130 1.51 -2.35 3.74
CA LEU A 130 1.59 -0.93 3.40
C LEU A 130 1.68 -0.04 4.65
N LEU A 131 0.89 -0.32 5.67
CA LEU A 131 0.95 0.40 6.94
C LEU A 131 2.30 0.18 7.66
N ALA A 132 2.82 -1.03 7.64
CA ALA A 132 4.15 -1.33 8.18
C ALA A 132 5.25 -0.58 7.42
N ASP A 133 5.15 -0.49 6.09
CA ASP A 133 6.11 0.24 5.26
C ASP A 133 6.04 1.76 5.47
N LEU A 134 4.83 2.33 5.64
CA LEU A 134 4.66 3.74 6.01
C LEU A 134 5.32 4.06 7.36
N LEU A 135 5.06 3.23 8.37
CA LEU A 135 5.62 3.41 9.70
C LEU A 135 7.15 3.25 9.73
N ALA A 136 7.69 2.39 8.86
CA ALA A 136 9.11 2.19 8.66
C ALA A 136 9.78 3.26 7.77
N GLY A 137 9.00 4.18 7.19
CA GLY A 137 9.50 5.21 6.27
C GLY A 137 9.98 4.66 4.91
N ARG A 138 9.52 3.46 4.53
CA ARG A 138 9.76 2.89 3.20
C ARG A 138 8.80 3.42 2.14
N LEU A 139 7.66 3.95 2.56
CA LEU A 139 6.68 4.65 1.73
C LEU A 139 6.45 6.05 2.26
N ASP A 140 6.11 6.97 1.38
CA ASP A 140 5.76 8.35 1.71
C ASP A 140 4.25 8.51 1.90
N CYS A 141 3.46 7.76 1.14
CA CYS A 141 2.00 7.67 1.27
C CYS A 141 1.50 6.28 0.85
N ALA A 142 0.27 5.95 1.23
CA ALA A 142 -0.37 4.71 0.81
C ALA A 142 -1.88 4.82 0.67
N PHE A 143 -2.43 4.02 -0.26
CA PHE A 143 -3.87 3.79 -0.41
C PHE A 143 -4.22 2.44 0.22
N VAL A 144 -4.97 2.47 1.32
CA VAL A 144 -5.28 1.30 2.14
C VAL A 144 -6.79 1.17 2.37
N SER A 145 -7.23 -0.01 2.79
CA SER A 145 -8.63 -0.24 3.16
C SER A 145 -8.86 0.10 4.62
N GLY A 146 -9.80 1.02 4.86
CA GLY A 146 -10.16 1.48 6.19
C GLY A 146 -9.13 2.43 6.82
N MET A 147 -9.59 3.24 7.78
CA MET A 147 -8.72 4.14 8.54
C MET A 147 -7.84 3.32 9.49
N PRO A 148 -6.50 3.46 9.46
CA PRO A 148 -5.64 2.76 10.40
C PRO A 148 -5.81 3.31 11.82
N PRO A 149 -5.92 2.45 12.85
CA PRO A 149 -6.12 2.86 14.24
C PRO A 149 -4.83 3.34 14.91
N GLN A 150 -3.96 4.08 14.21
CA GLN A 150 -2.63 4.42 14.68
C GLN A 150 -2.44 5.92 14.72
N SER A 151 -2.17 6.48 15.90
CA SER A 151 -1.92 7.92 16.13
C SER A 151 -0.72 8.51 15.35
N ARG A 152 0.12 7.65 14.78
CA ARG A 152 1.29 8.03 13.97
C ARG A 152 0.99 8.21 12.48
N LEU A 153 -0.25 7.97 12.07
CA LEU A 153 -0.71 8.07 10.69
C LEU A 153 -1.90 9.03 10.62
N GLN A 154 -1.96 9.79 9.54
CA GLN A 154 -3.11 10.59 9.15
C GLN A 154 -3.72 9.99 7.89
N GLY A 155 -5.03 10.12 7.71
CA GLY A 155 -5.67 9.57 6.54
C GLY A 155 -6.96 10.28 6.18
N TRP A 156 -7.27 10.25 4.88
CA TRP A 156 -8.49 10.80 4.29
C TRP A 156 -9.16 9.72 3.46
N ARG A 157 -10.48 9.61 3.58
CA ARG A 157 -11.27 8.73 2.74
C ARG A 157 -11.32 9.32 1.33
N VAL A 158 -10.78 8.57 0.35
CA VAL A 158 -10.67 9.04 -1.04
C VAL A 158 -11.57 8.30 -2.00
N PHE A 159 -11.88 7.02 -1.73
CA PHE A 159 -12.78 6.21 -2.57
C PHE A 159 -13.69 5.36 -1.69
N GLU A 160 -14.90 5.14 -2.19
CA GLU A 160 -15.83 4.14 -1.67
C GLU A 160 -16.13 3.12 -2.76
N GLU A 161 -16.08 1.85 -2.43
CA GLU A 161 -16.28 0.73 -3.36
C GLU A 161 -17.36 -0.21 -2.83
N GLU A 162 -18.17 -0.71 -3.75
CA GLU A 162 -19.14 -1.77 -3.48
C GLU A 162 -18.57 -3.11 -3.95
N LEU A 163 -18.42 -4.07 -3.03
CA LEU A 163 -18.04 -5.43 -3.40
C LEU A 163 -19.24 -6.19 -3.95
N VAL A 164 -18.98 -6.96 -5.00
CA VAL A 164 -19.96 -7.83 -5.66
C VAL A 164 -19.43 -9.25 -5.75
N LEU A 165 -20.35 -10.22 -5.71
CA LEU A 165 -20.01 -11.60 -6.02
C LEU A 165 -19.73 -11.72 -7.52
N VAL A 166 -18.61 -12.36 -7.87
CA VAL A 166 -18.15 -12.56 -9.24
C VAL A 166 -18.23 -14.05 -9.57
N THR A 167 -18.84 -14.39 -10.68
CA THR A 167 -19.13 -15.77 -11.09
C THR A 167 -18.90 -15.98 -12.58
N ALA A 168 -18.73 -17.25 -13.01
CA ALA A 168 -18.55 -17.61 -14.42
C ALA A 168 -19.83 -17.41 -15.26
N PHE A 169 -21.00 -17.49 -14.64
CA PHE A 169 -22.31 -17.36 -15.32
C PHE A 169 -23.24 -16.46 -14.53
N ALA A 170 -24.22 -15.90 -15.21
CA ALA A 170 -25.26 -15.09 -14.58
C ALA A 170 -26.07 -15.93 -13.58
N LEU A 171 -26.20 -15.42 -12.38
CA LEU A 171 -27.05 -16.04 -11.35
C LEU A 171 -28.36 -15.28 -11.25
N PRO A 172 -29.52 -15.98 -11.18
CA PRO A 172 -30.83 -15.34 -11.03
C PRO A 172 -31.02 -14.66 -9.67
N ARG A 173 -30.26 -15.10 -8.67
CA ARG A 173 -30.27 -14.58 -7.31
C ARG A 173 -28.93 -14.85 -6.63
N PHE A 174 -28.67 -14.19 -5.50
CA PHE A 174 -27.50 -14.46 -4.68
C PHE A 174 -27.53 -15.92 -4.17
N PRO A 175 -26.40 -16.66 -4.21
CA PRO A 175 -26.34 -18.06 -3.81
C PRO A 175 -26.74 -18.27 -2.34
N ASP A 176 -27.43 -19.38 -2.09
CA ASP A 176 -27.70 -19.85 -0.74
C ASP A 176 -26.48 -20.49 -0.06
N ALA A 177 -26.61 -20.88 1.22
CA ALA A 177 -25.51 -21.46 1.99
C ALA A 177 -24.94 -22.73 1.35
N ALA A 178 -25.79 -23.60 0.80
CA ALA A 178 -25.35 -24.84 0.15
C ALA A 178 -24.57 -24.55 -1.13
N GLN A 179 -25.02 -23.61 -1.93
CA GLN A 179 -24.32 -23.18 -3.15
C GLN A 179 -22.98 -22.49 -2.85
N LEU A 180 -22.92 -21.66 -1.78
CA LEU A 180 -21.67 -21.02 -1.35
C LEU A 180 -20.65 -22.03 -0.83
N SER A 181 -21.08 -23.12 -0.19
CA SER A 181 -20.18 -24.18 0.33
C SER A 181 -19.70 -25.13 -0.77
N ALA A 182 -20.42 -25.23 -1.89
CA ALA A 182 -20.13 -26.18 -2.96
C ALA A 182 -18.88 -25.83 -3.78
N VAL A 183 -18.45 -24.56 -3.79
CA VAL A 183 -17.31 -24.07 -4.58
C VAL A 183 -16.39 -23.22 -3.72
N PRO A 184 -15.08 -23.17 -4.05
CA PRO A 184 -14.15 -22.33 -3.32
C PRO A 184 -14.36 -20.84 -3.63
N PHE A 185 -13.89 -19.98 -2.72
CA PHE A 185 -13.68 -18.58 -2.99
C PHE A 185 -12.24 -18.33 -3.46
N LEU A 186 -12.09 -17.60 -4.54
CA LEU A 186 -10.80 -17.17 -5.08
C LEU A 186 -10.51 -15.78 -4.53
N ALA A 187 -9.44 -15.64 -3.75
CA ALA A 187 -9.17 -14.43 -2.98
C ALA A 187 -7.69 -14.07 -3.02
N PHE A 188 -7.39 -12.81 -2.77
CA PHE A 188 -6.02 -12.39 -2.49
C PHE A 188 -5.47 -13.05 -1.22
N ARG A 189 -4.16 -12.93 -1.02
CA ARG A 189 -3.45 -13.47 0.15
C ARG A 189 -3.97 -12.92 1.48
N GLN A 190 -3.61 -13.57 2.55
CA GLN A 190 -3.93 -13.14 3.90
C GLN A 190 -3.42 -11.72 4.17
N GLY A 191 -4.19 -10.92 4.92
CA GLY A 191 -3.94 -9.48 5.13
C GLY A 191 -4.61 -8.56 4.08
N CYS A 192 -5.23 -9.12 3.04
CA CYS A 192 -6.10 -8.36 2.14
C CYS A 192 -7.48 -8.16 2.75
N SER A 193 -7.99 -6.92 2.71
CA SER A 193 -9.31 -6.57 3.24
C SER A 193 -10.46 -7.31 2.53
N TYR A 194 -10.35 -7.56 1.23
CA TYR A 194 -11.39 -8.29 0.50
C TYR A 194 -11.47 -9.75 0.93
N ARG A 195 -10.33 -10.37 1.25
CA ARG A 195 -10.34 -11.71 1.86
C ARG A 195 -11.05 -11.71 3.21
N GLN A 196 -10.80 -10.73 4.05
CA GLN A 196 -11.53 -10.58 5.32
C GLN A 196 -13.05 -10.43 5.10
N ARG A 197 -13.47 -9.71 4.05
CA ARG A 197 -14.89 -9.58 3.67
C ARG A 197 -15.49 -10.90 3.18
N ILE A 198 -14.72 -11.75 2.48
CA ILE A 198 -15.14 -13.12 2.16
C ILE A 198 -15.35 -13.93 3.44
N GLU A 199 -14.42 -13.88 4.37
CA GLU A 199 -14.51 -14.57 5.66
C GLU A 199 -15.74 -14.11 6.47
N LEU A 200 -16.02 -12.79 6.50
CA LEU A 200 -17.22 -12.23 7.12
C LEU A 200 -18.50 -12.70 6.41
N LEU A 201 -18.52 -12.72 5.07
CA LEU A 201 -19.65 -13.23 4.29
C LEU A 201 -19.97 -14.68 4.64
N LEU A 202 -18.94 -15.53 4.67
CA LEU A 202 -19.08 -16.94 4.97
C LEU A 202 -19.54 -17.16 6.40
N ALA A 203 -18.98 -16.43 7.37
CA ALA A 203 -19.39 -16.48 8.77
C ALA A 203 -20.86 -16.05 8.96
N ALA A 204 -21.27 -14.92 8.33
CA ALA A 204 -22.65 -14.42 8.39
C ALA A 204 -23.69 -15.41 7.77
N ARG A 205 -23.23 -16.30 6.89
CA ARG A 205 -24.07 -17.34 6.27
C ARG A 205 -23.94 -18.71 6.95
N GLY A 206 -23.10 -18.85 7.97
CA GLY A 206 -22.82 -20.14 8.62
C GLY A 206 -22.18 -21.17 7.67
N VAL A 207 -21.38 -20.71 6.72
CA VAL A 207 -20.79 -21.52 5.66
C VAL A 207 -19.29 -21.70 5.90
N ALA A 208 -18.82 -22.95 5.84
CA ALA A 208 -17.42 -23.28 5.74
C ALA A 208 -17.08 -23.53 4.25
N ALA A 209 -16.51 -22.56 3.57
CA ALA A 209 -16.03 -22.69 2.21
C ALA A 209 -14.51 -22.64 2.16
N ARG A 210 -13.92 -23.37 1.19
CA ARG A 210 -12.48 -23.31 0.92
C ARG A 210 -12.13 -21.96 0.29
N ILE A 211 -11.10 -21.30 0.79
CA ILE A 211 -10.52 -20.11 0.17
C ILE A 211 -9.24 -20.53 -0.56
N MET A 212 -9.17 -20.26 -1.87
CA MET A 212 -7.99 -20.45 -2.70
C MET A 212 -7.29 -19.12 -2.89
N GLU A 213 -6.03 -19.07 -2.49
CA GLU A 213 -5.23 -17.86 -2.59
C GLU A 213 -4.70 -17.65 -4.01
N MET A 214 -4.85 -16.43 -4.52
CA MET A 214 -4.40 -15.99 -5.83
C MET A 214 -3.47 -14.77 -5.71
N GLY A 215 -2.44 -14.73 -6.56
CA GLY A 215 -1.41 -13.69 -6.52
C GLY A 215 -1.80 -12.38 -7.21
N SER A 216 -2.85 -12.34 -8.03
CA SER A 216 -3.23 -11.16 -8.80
C SER A 216 -4.72 -11.11 -9.12
N LEU A 217 -5.21 -9.91 -9.44
CA LEU A 217 -6.58 -9.66 -9.89
C LEU A 217 -6.91 -10.48 -11.15
N ASP A 218 -6.01 -10.51 -12.13
CA ASP A 218 -6.20 -11.25 -13.38
C ASP A 218 -6.29 -12.76 -13.13
N ALA A 219 -5.51 -13.30 -12.17
CA ALA A 219 -5.60 -14.69 -11.79
C ALA A 219 -6.96 -15.02 -11.13
N ILE A 220 -7.47 -14.13 -10.26
CA ILE A 220 -8.81 -14.30 -9.66
C ILE A 220 -9.87 -14.31 -10.78
N LEU A 221 -9.89 -13.28 -11.64
CA LEU A 221 -10.89 -13.15 -12.69
C LEU A 221 -10.83 -14.29 -13.70
N GLY A 222 -9.62 -14.69 -14.12
CA GLY A 222 -9.42 -15.81 -15.05
C GLY A 222 -9.88 -17.14 -14.48
N CYS A 223 -9.57 -17.44 -13.22
CA CYS A 223 -10.01 -18.66 -12.55
C CYS A 223 -11.52 -18.65 -12.27
N VAL A 224 -12.12 -17.48 -11.95
CA VAL A 224 -13.58 -17.35 -11.86
C VAL A 224 -14.21 -17.63 -13.21
N ALA A 225 -13.73 -17.04 -14.30
CA ALA A 225 -14.21 -17.26 -15.66
C ALA A 225 -14.14 -18.74 -16.09
N ALA A 226 -13.09 -19.45 -15.65
CA ALA A 226 -12.94 -20.89 -15.85
C ALA A 226 -13.87 -21.76 -14.97
N GLY A 227 -14.73 -21.15 -14.12
CA GLY A 227 -15.67 -21.86 -13.27
C GLY A 227 -15.06 -22.53 -12.03
N MET A 228 -13.84 -22.12 -11.64
CA MET A 228 -13.13 -22.71 -10.50
C MET A 228 -13.70 -22.32 -9.14
N GLY A 229 -14.51 -21.24 -9.07
CA GLY A 229 -15.07 -20.74 -7.83
C GLY A 229 -15.68 -19.34 -7.95
N TYR A 230 -15.95 -18.73 -6.82
CA TYR A 230 -16.48 -17.38 -6.72
C TYR A 230 -15.39 -16.37 -6.33
N GLY A 231 -15.51 -15.13 -6.81
CA GLY A 231 -14.74 -13.99 -6.34
C GLY A 231 -15.60 -12.99 -5.57
N LEU A 232 -14.99 -12.19 -4.71
CA LEU A 232 -15.62 -11.01 -4.11
C LEU A 232 -14.71 -9.81 -4.37
N LEU A 233 -15.14 -8.93 -5.29
CA LEU A 233 -14.31 -7.85 -5.85
C LEU A 233 -15.12 -6.56 -5.98
N PRO A 234 -14.46 -5.38 -6.03
CA PRO A 234 -15.14 -4.12 -6.30
C PRO A 234 -15.90 -4.15 -7.63
N ARG A 235 -17.14 -3.67 -7.63
CA ARG A 235 -18.01 -3.57 -8.81
C ARG A 235 -17.31 -2.85 -9.95
N SER A 236 -16.68 -1.71 -9.66
CA SER A 236 -15.98 -0.87 -10.65
C SER A 236 -14.86 -1.62 -11.36
N VAL A 237 -14.09 -2.41 -10.60
CA VAL A 237 -12.98 -3.23 -11.11
C VAL A 237 -13.52 -4.34 -12.02
N VAL A 238 -14.57 -5.05 -11.59
CA VAL A 238 -15.15 -6.14 -12.37
C VAL A 238 -15.77 -5.60 -13.66
N GLN A 239 -16.50 -4.48 -13.60
CA GLN A 239 -17.10 -3.84 -14.79
C GLN A 239 -16.05 -3.43 -15.82
N ALA A 240 -14.91 -2.91 -15.39
CA ALA A 240 -13.81 -2.53 -16.29
C ALA A 240 -13.18 -3.76 -17.00
N GLN A 241 -13.23 -4.95 -16.38
CA GLN A 241 -12.60 -6.17 -16.87
C GLN A 241 -13.62 -7.21 -17.40
N GLN A 242 -14.89 -6.97 -17.21
CA GLN A 242 -15.99 -7.93 -17.48
C GLN A 242 -15.97 -8.46 -18.91
N HIS A 243 -15.75 -7.60 -19.91
CA HIS A 243 -15.71 -8.02 -21.31
C HIS A 243 -14.50 -8.90 -21.64
N ARG A 244 -13.37 -8.63 -20.99
CA ARG A 244 -12.13 -9.40 -21.20
C ARG A 244 -12.22 -10.81 -20.65
N PHE A 245 -12.83 -10.98 -19.48
CA PHE A 245 -12.90 -12.28 -18.80
C PHE A 245 -14.23 -13.02 -18.98
N GLY A 246 -15.29 -12.35 -19.41
CA GLY A 246 -16.60 -12.98 -19.56
C GLY A 246 -17.26 -13.36 -18.23
N VAL A 247 -16.96 -12.62 -17.17
CA VAL A 247 -17.51 -12.88 -15.83
C VAL A 247 -18.81 -12.11 -15.57
N HIS A 248 -19.60 -12.58 -14.61
CA HIS A 248 -20.86 -12.00 -14.21
C HIS A 248 -20.81 -11.51 -12.75
N ILE A 249 -21.60 -10.49 -12.46
CA ILE A 249 -21.70 -9.89 -11.12
C ILE A 249 -23.09 -10.12 -10.50
N THR A 250 -23.10 -10.37 -9.20
CA THR A 250 -24.33 -10.44 -8.41
C THR A 250 -24.14 -9.59 -7.16
N ALA A 251 -25.05 -8.64 -6.90
CA ALA A 251 -25.01 -7.81 -5.71
C ALA A 251 -25.27 -8.64 -4.45
N LEU A 252 -24.68 -8.23 -3.33
CA LEU A 252 -24.94 -8.83 -2.04
C LEU A 252 -26.31 -8.36 -1.54
N PRO A 253 -27.16 -9.24 -0.97
CA PRO A 253 -28.50 -8.87 -0.55
C PRO A 253 -28.55 -8.30 0.87
N GLY A 254 -29.54 -7.42 1.14
CA GLY A 254 -29.96 -6.99 2.46
C GLY A 254 -28.83 -6.52 3.39
N ALA A 255 -28.77 -7.10 4.59
CA ALA A 255 -27.77 -6.77 5.61
C ALA A 255 -26.33 -7.03 5.14
N LEU A 256 -26.09 -8.07 4.31
CA LEU A 256 -24.77 -8.35 3.76
C LEU A 256 -24.24 -7.20 2.89
N ALA A 257 -25.11 -6.48 2.19
CA ALA A 257 -24.71 -5.30 1.42
C ALA A 257 -24.16 -4.19 2.33
N GLN A 258 -24.71 -4.04 3.52
CA GLN A 258 -24.28 -3.02 4.48
C GLN A 258 -23.00 -3.44 5.23
N GLU A 259 -22.93 -4.69 5.67
CA GLU A 259 -21.87 -5.16 6.55
C GLU A 259 -20.61 -5.60 5.79
N VAL A 260 -20.79 -6.16 4.59
CA VAL A 260 -19.71 -6.80 3.82
C VAL A 260 -19.34 -6.01 2.57
N ALA A 261 -20.33 -5.48 1.81
CA ALA A 261 -20.07 -4.97 0.48
C ALA A 261 -19.38 -3.61 0.47
N ARG A 262 -19.57 -2.78 1.48
CA ARG A 262 -18.95 -1.44 1.51
C ARG A 262 -17.50 -1.51 1.96
N VAL A 263 -16.61 -0.96 1.14
CA VAL A 263 -15.18 -0.84 1.44
C VAL A 263 -14.73 0.57 1.13
N GLU A 264 -14.11 1.20 2.11
CA GLU A 264 -13.52 2.53 1.96
C GLU A 264 -12.03 2.41 1.67
N THR A 265 -11.54 3.16 0.71
CA THR A 265 -10.12 3.37 0.46
C THR A 265 -9.70 4.70 1.05
N TRP A 266 -8.68 4.64 1.89
CA TRP A 266 -8.09 5.77 2.57
C TRP A 266 -6.72 6.07 1.99
N PHE A 267 -6.47 7.35 1.72
CA PHE A 267 -5.13 7.86 1.47
C PHE A 267 -4.50 8.16 2.82
N VAL A 268 -3.36 7.54 3.10
CA VAL A 268 -2.72 7.57 4.42
C VAL A 268 -1.27 8.03 4.29
N VAL A 269 -0.87 8.91 5.20
CA VAL A 269 0.49 9.46 5.30
C VAL A 269 0.98 9.40 6.75
N PRO A 270 2.29 9.48 7.01
CA PRO A 270 2.80 9.66 8.35
C PRO A 270 2.28 10.96 8.99
N ALA A 271 1.77 10.88 10.24
CA ALA A 271 1.36 12.03 11.02
C ALA A 271 2.61 12.80 11.49
N ARG A 272 3.11 13.72 10.69
CA ARG A 272 4.27 14.56 11.01
C ARG A 272 4.09 15.97 10.47
N GLN A 273 4.78 16.91 11.08
CA GLN A 273 4.98 18.23 10.50
C GLN A 273 6.05 18.15 9.41
N GLY A 274 5.82 18.78 8.27
CA GLY A 274 6.76 18.79 7.14
C GLY A 274 6.64 17.54 6.25
N TRP A 275 5.78 17.62 5.25
CA TRP A 275 5.74 16.68 4.13
C TRP A 275 6.72 17.15 3.05
N SER A 276 7.29 16.20 2.30
CA SER A 276 8.11 16.55 1.16
C SER A 276 7.32 17.31 0.09
N PRO A 277 7.95 18.17 -0.73
CA PRO A 277 7.29 18.84 -1.84
C PRO A 277 6.57 17.86 -2.78
N ALA A 278 7.12 16.66 -2.94
CA ALA A 278 6.52 15.56 -3.70
C ALA A 278 5.19 15.09 -3.10
N LEU A 279 5.15 14.91 -1.77
CA LEU A 279 3.93 14.51 -1.06
C LEU A 279 2.88 15.61 -1.05
N HIS A 280 3.29 16.89 -0.90
CA HIS A 280 2.38 18.04 -1.04
C HIS A 280 1.71 18.07 -2.42
N ALA A 281 2.49 17.92 -3.49
CA ALA A 281 1.95 17.85 -4.85
C ALA A 281 0.95 16.70 -5.04
N CYS A 282 1.20 15.54 -4.41
CA CYS A 282 0.28 14.42 -4.43
C CYS A 282 -1.05 14.75 -3.72
N VAL A 283 -0.99 15.38 -2.55
CA VAL A 283 -2.16 15.81 -1.78
C VAL A 283 -2.99 16.85 -2.54
N GLU A 284 -2.35 17.83 -3.20
CA GLU A 284 -3.01 18.82 -4.05
C GLU A 284 -3.73 18.15 -5.24
N VAL A 285 -3.06 17.22 -5.92
CA VAL A 285 -3.66 16.49 -7.05
C VAL A 285 -4.85 15.62 -6.60
N LEU A 286 -4.84 15.13 -5.36
CA LEU A 286 -5.98 14.43 -4.75
C LEU A 286 -7.13 15.38 -4.39
N GLY A 287 -6.90 16.68 -4.33
CA GLY A 287 -7.91 17.67 -3.90
C GLY A 287 -8.20 17.58 -2.40
N ILE A 288 -7.23 17.19 -1.61
CA ILE A 288 -7.35 17.13 -0.14
C ILE A 288 -6.99 18.50 0.41
N ASP A 289 -7.96 19.19 1.02
CA ASP A 289 -7.74 20.50 1.66
C ASP A 289 -6.82 20.37 2.87
N GLN A 290 -5.72 21.11 2.87
CA GLN A 290 -4.71 21.07 3.95
C GLN A 290 -5.21 21.63 5.28
N GLU A 291 -6.21 22.51 5.29
CA GLU A 291 -6.83 23.04 6.52
C GLU A 291 -7.60 21.99 7.31
N VAL A 292 -8.13 20.96 6.63
CA VAL A 292 -8.77 19.80 7.27
C VAL A 292 -7.74 18.82 7.86
N ALA A 293 -6.50 18.91 7.40
CA ALA A 293 -5.40 18.05 7.87
C ALA A 293 -4.94 18.40 9.30
N ALA A 294 -5.27 19.57 9.82
CA ALA A 294 -4.87 20.05 11.16
C ALA A 294 -5.93 19.84 12.26
N GLY A 295 -7.16 19.52 11.91
CA GLY A 295 -8.23 19.30 12.87
C GLY A 295 -9.43 18.61 12.26
N ASP A 296 -9.75 17.45 12.74
CA ASP A 296 -10.90 16.59 12.49
C ASP A 296 -10.71 15.45 11.49
N ALA A 297 -10.52 14.26 12.07
CA ALA A 297 -10.59 12.96 11.40
C ALA A 297 -12.03 12.55 11.04
N GLN A 298 -12.86 13.45 10.47
CA GLN A 298 -14.23 13.15 10.04
C GLN A 298 -14.53 13.77 8.68
N GLY A 299 -14.43 12.93 7.66
CA GLY A 299 -15.30 12.92 6.47
C GLY A 299 -15.37 14.14 5.57
N LEU A 300 -14.58 14.19 4.49
CA LEU A 300 -14.95 14.89 3.27
C LEU A 300 -15.13 13.89 2.13
N VAL A 301 -16.36 13.80 1.64
CA VAL A 301 -16.72 13.14 0.38
C VAL A 301 -16.60 14.21 -0.71
N PRO A 302 -15.76 14.09 -1.74
CA PRO A 302 -15.91 14.94 -2.90
C PRO A 302 -17.22 14.60 -3.58
N ALA A 303 -18.07 15.61 -3.76
CA ALA A 303 -19.30 15.54 -4.56
C ALA A 303 -18.93 15.12 -5.99
N GLY A 304 -19.74 14.20 -6.53
CA GLY A 304 -19.53 13.52 -7.78
C GLY A 304 -19.52 14.39 -9.03
N SER A 305 -18.99 13.83 -10.04
CA SER A 305 -19.54 13.74 -11.40
C SER A 305 -18.73 12.70 -12.17
#